data_d44d367c18072a916c41651a3131ca4d
#
_entry.id   d44d367c18072a916c41651a3131ca4d
#
_cell.length_a   1.000
_cell.length_b   1.000
_cell.length_c   1.000
_cell.angle_alpha   90.00
_cell.angle_beta   90.00
_cell.angle_gamma   90.00
#
_symmetry.space_group_name_H-M   'P 1'
#
loop_
_entity.id
_entity.type
_entity.pdbx_description
1 polymer ?
#
loop_
_entity_poly.entity_id
_entity_poly.type
_entity_poly.pdbx_seq_one_letter_code
_entity_poly.pdbx_strand_id
1 'polypeptide(L)'
;MFRVLSLVFLAGLIEASCPEILDSKVKILNKKEYKSLCEFSGKTILVVNTASKCGFTYQYKQLEDLYREYGSENFMVLAFPSRDFLYQEFSDEKAVEEFCSTNYEITFPMFSITKVNASRTHPFYEKLFKATNERPRWNFHKYLIKKDGSVESFSHRLDPKDEQILSSIQDSLSS
;
A
#
# COMPACT_ATOMS: atom_id res chain seq x y z
N MET A 1 -13.72 -45.52 -42.23
CA MET A 1 -13.47 -44.06 -42.22
C MET A 1 -13.86 -43.52 -40.85
N PHE A 2 -12.91 -43.44 -39.88
CA PHE A 2 -13.13 -42.90 -38.55
C PHE A 2 -12.77 -41.40 -38.55
N ARG A 3 -13.76 -40.53 -38.29
CA ARG A 3 -13.53 -39.10 -38.09
C ARG A 3 -13.15 -38.88 -36.60
N VAL A 4 -11.89 -38.50 -36.40
CA VAL A 4 -11.43 -38.04 -35.10
C VAL A 4 -11.93 -36.59 -34.89
N LEU A 5 -12.83 -36.41 -33.93
CA LEU A 5 -13.33 -35.08 -33.53
C LEU A 5 -12.32 -34.49 -32.53
N SER A 6 -11.48 -33.56 -32.98
CA SER A 6 -10.60 -32.80 -32.09
C SER A 6 -11.43 -31.81 -31.27
N LEU A 7 -11.57 -32.05 -29.96
CA LEU A 7 -12.06 -31.05 -29.02
C LEU A 7 -10.93 -30.05 -28.75
N VAL A 8 -11.10 -28.84 -29.23
CA VAL A 8 -10.24 -27.70 -28.86
C VAL A 8 -10.77 -27.16 -27.52
N PHE A 9 -10.05 -27.43 -26.43
CA PHE A 9 -10.27 -26.77 -25.16
C PHE A 9 -9.78 -25.32 -25.27
N LEU A 10 -10.70 -24.36 -25.41
CA LEU A 10 -10.42 -22.96 -25.15
C LEU A 10 -10.25 -22.79 -23.63
N ALA A 11 -9.02 -22.75 -23.15
CA ALA A 11 -8.72 -22.26 -21.82
C ALA A 11 -9.00 -20.74 -21.81
N GLY A 12 -10.17 -20.36 -21.32
CA GLY A 12 -10.50 -18.95 -21.07
C GLY A 12 -9.52 -18.40 -20.04
N LEU A 13 -8.73 -17.42 -20.42
CA LEU A 13 -7.97 -16.60 -19.49
C LEU A 13 -8.98 -15.88 -18.60
N ILE A 14 -9.13 -16.32 -17.36
CA ILE A 14 -9.84 -15.57 -16.33
C ILE A 14 -8.94 -14.37 -16.03
N GLU A 15 -9.20 -13.22 -16.66
CA GLU A 15 -8.64 -11.96 -16.19
C GLU A 15 -9.13 -11.77 -14.74
N ALA A 16 -8.19 -11.80 -13.80
CA ALA A 16 -8.50 -11.52 -12.41
C ALA A 16 -9.04 -10.08 -12.33
N SER A 17 -10.33 -9.95 -12.05
CA SER A 17 -10.96 -8.63 -11.88
C SER A 17 -10.28 -7.89 -10.74
N CYS A 18 -10.07 -6.58 -10.92
CA CYS A 18 -9.51 -5.73 -9.86
C CYS A 18 -10.38 -5.80 -8.59
N PRO A 19 -9.81 -6.17 -7.44
CA PRO A 19 -10.55 -6.13 -6.18
C PRO A 19 -11.08 -4.73 -5.90
N GLU A 20 -12.30 -4.59 -5.39
CA GLU A 20 -12.94 -3.30 -5.11
C GLU A 20 -12.05 -2.40 -4.24
N ILE A 21 -11.34 -2.97 -3.27
CA ILE A 21 -10.41 -2.24 -2.39
C ILE A 21 -9.29 -1.54 -3.18
N LEU A 22 -8.83 -2.12 -4.28
CA LEU A 22 -7.76 -1.61 -5.14
C LEU A 22 -8.26 -0.81 -6.36
N ASP A 23 -9.57 -0.75 -6.60
CA ASP A 23 -10.13 0.02 -7.72
C ASP A 23 -10.04 1.53 -7.45
N SER A 24 -8.82 2.04 -7.53
CA SER A 24 -8.49 3.45 -7.31
C SER A 24 -7.28 3.85 -8.14
N LYS A 25 -7.31 5.09 -8.64
CA LYS A 25 -6.14 5.72 -9.28
C LYS A 25 -5.54 6.73 -8.32
N VAL A 26 -4.23 6.65 -8.10
CA VAL A 26 -3.48 7.52 -7.19
C VAL A 26 -2.36 8.23 -7.95
N LYS A 27 -2.13 9.49 -7.64
CA LYS A 27 -1.07 10.28 -8.27
C LYS A 27 0.27 9.86 -7.67
N ILE A 28 1.28 9.63 -8.51
CA ILE A 28 2.65 9.33 -8.07
C ILE A 28 3.27 10.60 -7.47
N LEU A 29 4.04 10.42 -6.39
CA LEU A 29 4.73 11.52 -5.70
C LEU A 29 5.58 12.33 -6.69
N ASN A 30 5.47 13.66 -6.63
CA ASN A 30 6.22 14.60 -7.45
C ASN A 30 6.15 14.36 -8.98
N LYS A 31 5.11 13.63 -9.47
CA LYS A 31 4.89 13.40 -10.90
C LYS A 31 3.50 13.88 -11.33
N LYS A 32 3.32 14.06 -12.65
CA LYS A 32 1.99 14.31 -13.26
C LYS A 32 1.24 13.02 -13.59
N GLU A 33 1.82 11.88 -13.28
CA GLU A 33 1.34 10.54 -13.62
C GLU A 33 0.48 9.95 -12.51
N TYR A 34 -0.48 9.14 -12.91
CA TYR A 34 -1.34 8.36 -12.02
C TYR A 34 -1.05 6.87 -12.20
N LYS A 35 -1.11 6.15 -11.10
CA LYS A 35 -1.01 4.69 -11.07
C LYS A 35 -2.33 4.08 -10.65
N SER A 36 -2.78 3.05 -11.36
CA SER A 36 -3.89 2.21 -10.92
C SER A 36 -3.42 1.27 -9.82
N LEU A 37 -4.11 1.25 -8.68
CA LEU A 37 -3.78 0.29 -7.63
C LEU A 37 -4.15 -1.15 -8.01
N CYS A 38 -4.98 -1.34 -9.04
CA CYS A 38 -5.25 -2.66 -9.63
C CYS A 38 -3.99 -3.38 -10.11
N GLU A 39 -2.92 -2.64 -10.44
CA GLU A 39 -1.62 -3.23 -10.82
C GLU A 39 -0.97 -4.04 -9.68
N PHE A 40 -1.43 -3.85 -8.47
CA PHE A 40 -0.97 -4.58 -7.28
C PHE A 40 -1.92 -5.72 -6.89
N SER A 41 -2.92 -6.04 -7.73
CA SER A 41 -3.84 -7.16 -7.48
C SER A 41 -3.10 -8.48 -7.29
N GLY A 42 -3.56 -9.31 -6.36
CA GLY A 42 -2.92 -10.59 -6.02
C GLY A 42 -1.68 -10.49 -5.13
N LYS A 43 -1.28 -9.28 -4.73
CA LYS A 43 -0.16 -9.07 -3.79
C LYS A 43 -0.66 -8.82 -2.37
N THR A 44 0.17 -9.13 -1.40
CA THR A 44 0.05 -8.64 -0.02
C THR A 44 0.57 -7.20 0.03
N ILE A 45 -0.25 -6.24 0.48
CA ILE A 45 0.07 -4.82 0.36
C ILE A 45 0.02 -4.15 1.73
N LEU A 46 1.15 -3.61 2.18
CA LEU A 46 1.22 -2.77 3.38
C LEU A 46 1.07 -1.30 2.99
N VAL A 47 -0.09 -0.72 3.27
CA VAL A 47 -0.41 0.69 3.03
C VAL A 47 -0.08 1.49 4.27
N VAL A 48 0.66 2.59 4.14
CA VAL A 48 1.11 3.42 5.28
C VAL A 48 0.92 4.89 4.96
N ASN A 49 0.28 5.64 5.86
CA ASN A 49 0.34 7.11 5.80
C ASN A 49 1.58 7.62 6.53
N THR A 50 2.39 8.40 5.86
CA THR A 50 3.73 8.78 6.32
C THR A 50 3.88 10.28 6.57
N ALA A 51 4.95 10.65 7.27
CA ALA A 51 5.35 12.05 7.46
C ALA A 51 6.85 12.17 7.77
N SER A 52 7.49 13.21 7.21
CA SER A 52 8.94 13.45 7.31
C SER A 52 9.39 14.07 8.64
N LYS A 53 8.49 14.66 9.42
CA LYS A 53 8.80 15.42 10.65
C LYS A 53 8.09 14.88 11.89
N CYS A 54 7.88 13.57 11.92
CA CYS A 54 7.17 12.87 12.98
C CYS A 54 8.15 12.11 13.89
N GLY A 55 7.79 11.94 15.16
CA GLY A 55 8.56 11.06 16.06
C GLY A 55 8.66 9.61 15.59
N PHE A 56 7.77 9.17 14.71
CA PHE A 56 7.75 7.83 14.10
C PHE A 56 8.45 7.74 12.73
N THR A 57 9.09 8.81 12.25
CA THR A 57 9.73 8.86 10.92
C THR A 57 10.82 7.78 10.74
N TYR A 58 11.44 7.33 11.82
CA TYR A 58 12.39 6.21 11.81
C TYR A 58 11.80 4.91 11.21
N GLN A 59 10.47 4.75 11.23
CA GLN A 59 9.78 3.59 10.66
C GLN A 59 9.97 3.47 9.13
N TYR A 60 10.34 4.54 8.44
CA TYR A 60 10.71 4.47 7.02
C TYR A 60 11.80 3.42 6.76
N LYS A 61 12.83 3.40 7.63
CA LYS A 61 13.91 2.40 7.50
C LYS A 61 13.39 0.97 7.58
N GLN A 62 12.50 0.70 8.52
CA GLN A 62 11.93 -0.64 8.71
C GLN A 62 10.98 -1.01 7.57
N LEU A 63 10.23 -0.05 7.01
CA LEU A 63 9.38 -0.26 5.83
C LEU A 63 10.23 -0.61 4.59
N GLU A 64 11.35 0.10 4.39
CA GLU A 64 12.27 -0.18 3.29
C GLU A 64 12.92 -1.57 3.47
N ASP A 65 13.32 -1.92 4.70
CA ASP A 65 13.87 -3.25 4.99
C ASP A 65 12.86 -4.36 4.65
N LEU A 66 11.57 -4.20 5.04
CA LEU A 66 10.52 -5.14 4.69
C LEU A 66 10.30 -5.22 3.17
N TYR A 67 10.32 -4.07 2.50
CA TYR A 67 10.16 -4.04 1.06
C TYR A 67 11.30 -4.73 0.32
N ARG A 68 12.55 -4.58 0.79
CA ARG A 68 13.72 -5.29 0.24
C ARG A 68 13.68 -6.78 0.52
N GLU A 69 13.18 -7.18 1.69
CA GLU A 69 13.11 -8.59 2.12
C GLU A 69 12.01 -9.37 1.39
N TYR A 70 10.80 -8.80 1.28
CA TYR A 70 9.60 -9.49 0.78
C TYR A 70 9.11 -8.98 -0.58
N GLY A 71 9.63 -7.86 -1.08
CA GLY A 71 9.08 -7.08 -2.20
C GLY A 71 9.28 -7.66 -3.59
N SER A 72 9.78 -8.90 -3.74
CA SER A 72 10.09 -9.48 -5.04
C SER A 72 8.85 -9.59 -5.94
N GLU A 73 7.89 -10.47 -5.64
CA GLU A 73 6.72 -10.66 -6.51
C GLU A 73 5.37 -10.52 -5.81
N ASN A 74 5.31 -10.86 -4.51
CA ASN A 74 4.04 -11.05 -3.80
C ASN A 74 3.77 -10.03 -2.70
N PHE A 75 4.70 -9.11 -2.40
CA PHE A 75 4.55 -8.09 -1.36
C PHE A 75 4.83 -6.69 -1.89
N MET A 76 4.09 -5.70 -1.40
CA MET A 76 4.30 -4.29 -1.72
C MET A 76 4.14 -3.43 -0.47
N VAL A 77 4.94 -2.37 -0.38
CA VAL A 77 4.70 -1.23 0.51
C VAL A 77 4.22 -0.06 -0.33
N LEU A 78 3.11 0.57 0.07
CA LEU A 78 2.56 1.75 -0.58
C LEU A 78 2.50 2.90 0.43
N ALA A 79 3.29 3.95 0.22
CA ALA A 79 3.34 5.09 1.13
C ALA A 79 2.53 6.29 0.61
N PHE A 80 1.79 6.89 1.52
CA PHE A 80 0.97 8.07 1.28
C PHE A 80 1.36 9.17 2.26
N PRO A 81 2.28 10.07 1.91
CA PRO A 81 2.61 11.23 2.73
C PRO A 81 1.35 12.02 3.07
N SER A 82 1.20 12.43 4.34
CA SER A 82 0.00 13.14 4.80
C SER A 82 0.34 14.31 5.73
N ARG A 83 -0.41 15.40 5.59
CA ARG A 83 -0.32 16.59 6.43
C ARG A 83 -1.44 16.67 7.48
N ASP A 84 -2.29 15.66 7.57
CA ASP A 84 -3.47 15.69 8.43
C ASP A 84 -3.12 15.70 9.93
N PHE A 85 -1.93 15.24 10.30
CA PHE A 85 -1.47 15.18 11.69
C PHE A 85 -0.42 16.27 11.96
N LEU A 86 -0.88 17.40 12.49
CA LEU A 86 -0.08 18.55 12.90
C LEU A 86 0.89 19.07 11.81
N TYR A 87 0.53 18.90 10.53
CA TYR A 87 1.37 19.35 9.41
C TYR A 87 2.81 18.82 9.45
N GLN A 88 3.00 17.60 9.98
CA GLN A 88 4.31 16.97 10.13
C GLN A 88 4.90 16.46 8.80
N GLU A 89 4.25 16.74 7.67
CA GLU A 89 4.82 16.51 6.35
C GLU A 89 5.12 17.83 5.63
N PHE A 90 6.11 17.83 4.74
CA PHE A 90 6.38 18.95 3.86
C PHE A 90 5.14 19.29 3.01
N SER A 91 5.01 20.54 2.59
CA SER A 91 3.94 20.96 1.68
C SER A 91 4.32 20.75 0.21
N ASP A 92 5.59 20.60 -0.07
CA ASP A 92 6.16 20.39 -1.40
C ASP A 92 6.53 18.91 -1.60
N GLU A 93 6.00 18.30 -2.65
CA GLU A 93 6.22 16.88 -2.95
C GLU A 93 7.68 16.58 -3.33
N LYS A 94 8.39 17.55 -3.93
CA LYS A 94 9.81 17.40 -4.23
C LYS A 94 10.63 17.29 -2.94
N ALA A 95 10.32 18.11 -1.95
CA ALA A 95 10.99 18.04 -0.65
C ALA A 95 10.72 16.71 0.07
N VAL A 96 9.51 16.12 -0.07
CA VAL A 96 9.21 14.79 0.45
C VAL A 96 10.06 13.73 -0.25
N GLU A 97 10.11 13.75 -1.58
CA GLU A 97 10.89 12.80 -2.40
C GLU A 97 12.38 12.87 -2.05
N GLU A 98 12.95 14.08 -1.99
CA GLU A 98 14.36 14.30 -1.62
C GLU A 98 14.67 13.83 -0.20
N PHE A 99 13.79 14.11 0.76
CA PHE A 99 13.94 13.66 2.14
C PHE A 99 13.95 12.13 2.24
N CYS A 100 13.01 11.46 1.61
CA CYS A 100 12.86 10.01 1.67
C CYS A 100 14.01 9.28 0.95
N SER A 101 14.43 9.78 -0.22
CA SER A 101 15.54 9.19 -0.97
C SER A 101 16.88 9.38 -0.28
N THR A 102 17.15 10.58 0.25
CA THR A 102 18.46 10.90 0.86
C THR A 102 18.65 10.29 2.23
N ASN A 103 17.60 10.27 3.09
CA ASN A 103 17.76 9.85 4.49
C ASN A 103 17.42 8.37 4.72
N TYR A 104 16.60 7.77 3.86
CA TYR A 104 16.09 6.40 4.04
C TYR A 104 16.28 5.50 2.83
N GLU A 105 16.79 6.03 1.71
CA GLU A 105 17.00 5.28 0.46
C GLU A 105 15.71 4.54 0.01
N ILE A 106 14.55 5.18 0.16
CA ILE A 106 13.25 4.57 -0.14
C ILE A 106 13.16 4.18 -1.61
N THR A 107 12.80 2.92 -1.86
CA THR A 107 12.60 2.35 -3.21
C THR A 107 11.18 1.86 -3.45
N PHE A 108 10.36 1.70 -2.43
CA PHE A 108 8.95 1.35 -2.59
C PHE A 108 8.11 2.52 -3.15
N PRO A 109 6.96 2.24 -3.80
CA PRO A 109 6.09 3.27 -4.36
C PRO A 109 5.60 4.30 -3.33
N MET A 110 5.79 5.57 -3.66
CA MET A 110 5.26 6.70 -2.91
C MET A 110 4.27 7.50 -3.76
N PHE A 111 3.19 7.96 -3.14
CA PHE A 111 2.14 8.71 -3.81
C PHE A 111 2.08 10.17 -3.33
N SER A 112 1.33 11.00 -4.05
CA SER A 112 1.14 12.42 -3.73
C SER A 112 0.65 12.61 -2.29
N ILE A 113 0.94 13.77 -1.73
CA ILE A 113 0.45 14.18 -0.41
C ILE A 113 -1.07 13.99 -0.35
N THR A 114 -1.50 13.13 0.55
CA THR A 114 -2.87 12.59 0.57
C THR A 114 -3.58 12.94 1.88
N LYS A 115 -4.88 13.25 1.79
CA LYS A 115 -5.75 13.36 2.96
C LYS A 115 -6.24 11.98 3.36
N VAL A 116 -5.93 11.59 4.59
CA VAL A 116 -6.19 10.23 5.11
C VAL A 116 -7.18 10.22 6.28
N ASN A 117 -7.40 11.36 6.94
CA ASN A 117 -8.26 11.47 8.13
C ASN A 117 -8.94 12.85 8.22
N ALA A 118 -9.39 13.42 7.13
CA ALA A 118 -10.03 14.72 7.11
C ALA A 118 -11.42 14.65 6.46
N SER A 119 -12.17 15.77 6.50
CA SER A 119 -13.50 15.88 5.87
C SER A 119 -13.54 15.65 4.35
N ARG A 120 -12.39 15.52 3.71
CA ARG A 120 -12.21 15.19 2.29
C ARG A 120 -11.16 14.11 2.12
N THR A 121 -11.31 13.02 2.86
CA THR A 121 -10.44 11.86 2.78
C THR A 121 -10.39 11.29 1.35
N HIS A 122 -9.21 10.88 0.92
CA HIS A 122 -9.03 10.27 -0.39
C HIS A 122 -9.89 8.99 -0.53
N PRO A 123 -10.56 8.74 -1.67
CA PRO A 123 -11.47 7.60 -1.86
C PRO A 123 -10.85 6.24 -1.49
N PHE A 124 -9.58 6.03 -1.75
CA PHE A 124 -8.87 4.81 -1.35
C PHE A 124 -8.84 4.63 0.18
N TYR A 125 -8.57 5.70 0.95
CA TYR A 125 -8.60 5.66 2.41
C TYR A 125 -10.02 5.49 2.97
N GLU A 126 -11.05 5.97 2.27
CA GLU A 126 -12.44 5.68 2.63
C GLU A 126 -12.78 4.19 2.47
N LYS A 127 -12.23 3.51 1.45
CA LYS A 127 -12.40 2.06 1.27
C LYS A 127 -11.70 1.30 2.39
N LEU A 128 -10.46 1.67 2.76
CA LEU A 128 -9.74 1.07 3.88
C LEU A 128 -10.50 1.24 5.20
N PHE A 129 -11.07 2.43 5.45
CA PHE A 129 -11.92 2.66 6.61
C PHE A 129 -13.17 1.77 6.58
N LYS A 130 -13.86 1.66 5.45
CA LYS A 130 -15.07 0.81 5.34
C LYS A 130 -14.73 -0.67 5.61
N ALA A 131 -13.57 -1.14 5.17
CA ALA A 131 -13.14 -2.51 5.37
C ALA A 131 -12.76 -2.85 6.82
N THR A 132 -12.21 -1.87 7.56
CA THR A 132 -11.66 -2.11 8.92
C THR A 132 -12.43 -1.42 10.04
N ASN A 133 -13.31 -0.48 9.71
CA ASN A 133 -13.95 0.46 10.64
C ASN A 133 -12.93 1.27 11.47
N GLU A 134 -11.70 1.41 10.99
CA GLU A 134 -10.63 2.18 11.64
C GLU A 134 -10.05 3.22 10.70
N ARG A 135 -9.90 4.47 11.17
CA ARG A 135 -9.19 5.54 10.48
C ARG A 135 -7.78 5.72 11.05
N PRO A 136 -6.84 6.23 10.25
CA PRO A 136 -5.54 6.63 10.78
C PRO A 136 -5.71 7.61 11.93
N ARG A 137 -5.16 7.26 13.10
CA ARG A 137 -5.18 8.13 14.30
C ARG A 137 -3.93 8.99 14.41
N TRP A 138 -2.91 8.65 13.64
CA TRP A 138 -1.63 9.36 13.58
C TRP A 138 -0.85 8.99 12.31
N ASN A 139 0.28 9.67 12.06
CA ASN A 139 1.22 9.27 11.03
C ASN A 139 1.75 7.86 11.31
N PHE A 140 2.06 7.09 10.27
CA PHE A 140 2.52 5.69 10.32
C PHE A 140 1.47 4.69 10.82
N HIS A 141 0.18 5.01 10.70
CA HIS A 141 -0.86 3.99 10.77
C HIS A 141 -0.77 3.09 9.53
N LYS A 142 -1.02 1.80 9.70
CA LYS A 142 -0.84 0.83 8.63
C LYS A 142 -2.12 0.04 8.37
N TYR A 143 -2.33 -0.32 7.11
CA TYR A 143 -3.32 -1.30 6.69
C TYR A 143 -2.62 -2.38 5.88
N LEU A 144 -2.90 -3.63 6.16
CA LEU A 144 -2.45 -4.77 5.37
C LEU A 144 -3.60 -5.29 4.53
N ILE A 145 -3.52 -5.13 3.22
CA ILE A 145 -4.44 -5.74 2.26
C ILE A 145 -3.85 -7.09 1.90
N LYS A 146 -4.56 -8.18 2.23
CA LYS A 146 -4.14 -9.55 1.94
C LYS A 146 -4.50 -9.94 0.50
N LYS A 147 -3.94 -11.04 0.00
CA LYS A 147 -4.20 -11.55 -1.35
C LYS A 147 -5.67 -11.86 -1.60
N ASP A 148 -6.42 -12.28 -0.57
CA ASP A 148 -7.86 -12.55 -0.62
C ASP A 148 -8.72 -11.28 -0.60
N GLY A 149 -8.10 -10.10 -0.50
CA GLY A 149 -8.75 -8.79 -0.44
C GLY A 149 -9.21 -8.39 0.97
N SER A 150 -9.03 -9.21 1.98
CA SER A 150 -9.27 -8.82 3.37
C SER A 150 -8.28 -7.76 3.83
N VAL A 151 -8.67 -6.92 4.80
CA VAL A 151 -7.85 -5.80 5.27
C VAL A 151 -7.73 -5.86 6.78
N GLU A 152 -6.50 -5.76 7.27
CA GLU A 152 -6.19 -5.57 8.69
C GLU A 152 -5.67 -4.16 8.93
N SER A 153 -5.91 -3.64 10.14
CA SER A 153 -5.49 -2.31 10.56
C SER A 153 -4.52 -2.40 11.73
N PHE A 154 -3.42 -1.64 11.68
CA PHE A 154 -2.40 -1.62 12.73
C PHE A 154 -2.10 -0.21 13.18
N SER A 155 -2.03 -0.03 14.49
CA SER A 155 -1.69 1.25 15.11
C SER A 155 -0.33 1.77 14.63
N HIS A 156 -0.20 3.09 14.56
CA HIS A 156 1.07 3.78 14.35
C HIS A 156 2.17 3.43 15.36
N ARG A 157 1.78 2.93 16.56
CA ARG A 157 2.69 2.55 17.65
C ARG A 157 3.36 1.21 17.42
N LEU A 158 2.78 0.34 16.58
CA LEU A 158 3.42 -0.90 16.18
C LEU A 158 4.45 -0.59 15.10
N ASP A 159 5.68 -0.97 15.33
CA ASP A 159 6.72 -0.86 14.33
C ASP A 159 6.44 -1.78 13.14
N PRO A 160 6.87 -1.43 11.91
CA PRO A 160 6.68 -2.28 10.74
C PRO A 160 7.19 -3.72 10.90
N LYS A 161 8.22 -3.92 11.72
CA LYS A 161 8.81 -5.24 12.04
C LYS A 161 8.28 -5.84 13.34
N ASP A 162 7.17 -5.33 13.89
CA ASP A 162 6.49 -5.97 15.02
C ASP A 162 5.99 -7.36 14.63
N GLU A 163 6.10 -8.33 15.56
CA GLU A 163 5.73 -9.72 15.34
C GLU A 163 4.30 -9.87 14.81
N GLN A 164 3.38 -9.05 15.30
CA GLN A 164 1.98 -9.07 14.87
C GLN A 164 1.84 -8.74 13.37
N ILE A 165 2.58 -7.73 12.88
CA ILE A 165 2.57 -7.33 11.47
C ILE A 165 3.28 -8.38 10.62
N LEU A 166 4.44 -8.87 11.07
CA LEU A 166 5.22 -9.89 10.36
C LEU A 166 4.43 -11.19 10.19
N SER A 167 3.76 -11.67 11.26
CA SER A 167 2.90 -12.85 11.20
C SER A 167 1.79 -12.68 10.17
N SER A 168 1.07 -11.56 10.19
CA SER A 168 0.00 -11.29 9.23
C SER A 168 0.49 -11.20 7.77
N ILE A 169 1.70 -10.65 7.55
CA ILE A 169 2.33 -10.64 6.22
C ILE A 169 2.65 -12.08 5.78
N GLN A 170 3.31 -12.87 6.62
CA GLN A 170 3.71 -14.25 6.32
C GLN A 170 2.49 -15.15 6.05
N ASP A 171 1.44 -15.03 6.83
CA ASP A 171 0.19 -15.76 6.64
C ASP A 171 -0.43 -15.45 5.27
N SER A 172 -0.46 -14.16 4.90
CA SER A 172 -0.96 -13.74 3.59
C SER A 172 -0.06 -14.16 2.44
N LEU A 173 1.25 -14.23 2.63
CA LEU A 173 2.19 -14.68 1.59
C LEU A 173 2.10 -16.19 1.33
N SER A 174 1.75 -16.97 2.38
CA SER A 174 1.67 -18.43 2.33
C SER A 174 0.33 -18.94 1.77
N SER A 175 -0.69 -18.09 1.69
CA SER A 175 -2.00 -18.37 1.08
C SER A 175 -1.96 -18.09 -0.43
#